data_bf9826cf7a70151da10dbf123f271ef7
#
_entry.id   bf9826cf7a70151da10dbf123f271ef7
#
_cell.length_a   1.000
_cell.length_b   1.000
_cell.length_c   1.000
_cell.angle_alpha   90.00
_cell.angle_beta   90.00
_cell.angle_gamma   90.00
#
_symmetry.space_group_name_H-M   'P 1'
#
loop_
_entity.id
_entity.type
_entity.pdbx_description
1 polymer ?
#
loop_
_entity_poly.entity_id
_entity_poly.type
_entity_poly.pdbx_seq_one_letter_code
_entity_poly.pdbx_strand_id
1 'polypeptide(L)' 'SAGAGSQVAPLGGVIDSIAVTVGTVVAVGDLLAVIEAMKMKTEILARVSGTVAAIPVQVGQAVDAGAVLVEIA' A
#
# COMPACT_ATOMS: atom_id res chain seq x y z
N SER A 1 0.16 -14.25 5.51
CA SER A 1 -1.15 -13.80 5.96
C SER A 1 -1.11 -12.33 6.37
N ALA A 2 -2.22 -11.66 6.24
CA ALA A 2 -2.31 -10.25 6.60
C ALA A 2 -2.29 -10.14 8.13
N GLY A 3 -1.31 -9.43 8.67
CA GLY A 3 -1.24 -9.06 10.08
C GLY A 3 -1.54 -7.59 10.27
N ALA A 4 -1.34 -7.08 11.50
CA ALA A 4 -1.60 -5.67 11.81
C ALA A 4 -0.74 -4.73 10.96
N GLY A 5 0.47 -5.15 10.58
CA GLY A 5 1.36 -4.37 9.73
C GLY A 5 1.10 -4.51 8.24
N SER A 6 0.20 -5.38 7.81
CA SER A 6 -0.11 -5.55 6.39
C SER A 6 -1.11 -4.49 5.95
N GLN A 7 -0.69 -3.66 5.01
CA GLN A 7 -1.54 -2.60 4.45
C GLN A 7 -2.12 -3.10 3.15
N VAL A 8 -3.45 -3.26 3.11
CA VAL A 8 -4.13 -3.93 2.00
C VAL A 8 -4.91 -2.94 1.15
N ALA A 9 -5.17 -3.33 -0.09
CA ALA A 9 -5.99 -2.56 -1.00
C ALA A 9 -7.46 -2.59 -0.53
N PRO A 10 -8.11 -1.42 -0.37
CA PRO A 10 -9.53 -1.39 0.01
C PRO A 10 -10.47 -1.68 -1.17
N LEU A 11 -9.94 -1.65 -2.39
CA LEU A 11 -10.70 -1.90 -3.62
C LEU A 11 -9.73 -2.43 -4.67
N GLY A 12 -10.27 -3.05 -5.70
CA GLY A 12 -9.49 -3.48 -6.86
C GLY A 12 -9.14 -2.30 -7.75
N GLY A 13 -7.99 -2.37 -8.41
CA GLY A 13 -7.55 -1.33 -9.33
C GLY A 13 -6.13 -1.58 -9.78
N VAL A 14 -5.48 -0.54 -10.26
CA VAL A 14 -4.10 -0.59 -10.74
C VAL A 14 -3.24 0.29 -9.83
N ILE A 15 -2.06 -0.18 -9.48
CA ILE A 15 -1.11 0.60 -8.68
C ILE A 15 -0.62 1.77 -9.54
N ASP A 16 -1.03 2.98 -9.17
CA ASP A 16 -0.66 4.21 -9.88
C ASP A 16 0.74 4.68 -9.46
N SER A 17 1.01 4.64 -8.16
CA SER A 17 2.30 5.04 -7.61
C SER A 17 2.54 4.37 -6.26
N ILE A 18 3.82 4.28 -5.90
CA ILE A 18 4.25 3.78 -4.59
C ILE A 18 5.18 4.85 -4.01
N ALA A 19 4.81 5.36 -2.83
CA ALA A 19 5.48 6.51 -2.23
C ALA A 19 6.59 6.14 -1.26
N VAL A 20 6.78 4.84 -0.98
CA VAL A 20 7.76 4.35 0.00
C VAL A 20 8.64 3.29 -0.63
N THR A 21 9.75 3.00 0.05
CA THR A 21 10.65 1.89 -0.30
C THR A 21 10.85 1.02 0.93
N VAL A 22 11.35 -0.20 0.73
CA VAL A 22 11.74 -1.06 1.85
C VAL A 22 12.79 -0.33 2.69
N GLY A 23 12.56 -0.28 4.00
CA GLY A 23 13.42 0.43 4.94
C GLY A 23 12.91 1.83 5.32
N THR A 24 11.90 2.36 4.63
CA THR A 24 11.32 3.65 4.99
C THR A 24 10.61 3.54 6.33
N VAL A 25 10.88 4.50 7.22
CA VAL A 25 10.13 4.63 8.48
C VAL A 25 8.88 5.45 8.22
N VAL A 26 7.74 4.91 8.60
CA VAL A 26 6.45 5.55 8.39
C VAL A 26 5.70 5.73 9.71
N ALA A 27 4.83 6.73 9.74
CA ALA A 27 3.90 6.98 10.84
C ALA A 27 2.48 6.79 10.32
N VAL A 28 1.54 6.58 11.23
CA VAL A 28 0.11 6.51 10.89
C VAL A 28 -0.27 7.75 10.09
N GLY A 29 -0.93 7.54 8.95
CA GLY A 29 -1.36 8.61 8.06
C GLY A 29 -0.39 8.93 6.93
N ASP A 30 0.82 8.37 6.94
CA ASP A 30 1.76 8.59 5.83
C ASP A 30 1.27 7.91 4.56
N LEU A 31 1.48 8.55 3.42
CA LEU A 31 1.10 7.99 2.12
C LEU A 31 2.01 6.82 1.76
N LEU A 32 1.42 5.69 1.45
CA LEU A 32 2.14 4.49 1.02
C LEU A 32 2.08 4.28 -0.48
N ALA A 33 0.88 4.41 -1.05
CA ALA A 33 0.66 4.12 -2.46
C ALA A 33 -0.64 4.80 -2.91
N VAL A 34 -0.84 4.84 -4.22
CA VAL A 34 -2.08 5.32 -4.82
C VAL A 34 -2.58 4.24 -5.77
N ILE A 35 -3.86 3.91 -5.65
CA ILE A 35 -4.55 2.98 -6.56
C ILE A 35 -5.46 3.78 -7.45
N GLU A 36 -5.43 3.50 -8.76
CA GLU A 36 -6.38 4.04 -9.72
C GLU A 36 -7.43 2.99 -10.03
N ALA A 37 -8.70 3.36 -9.89
CA ALA A 37 -9.85 2.52 -10.22
C ALA A 37 -10.97 3.41 -10.72
N MET A 38 -11.57 3.03 -11.85
CA MET A 38 -12.73 3.74 -12.41
C MET A 38 -12.47 5.25 -12.60
N LYS A 39 -11.27 5.59 -13.05
CA LYS A 39 -10.81 6.97 -13.31
C LYS A 39 -10.69 7.81 -12.03
N MET A 40 -10.68 7.18 -10.87
CA MET A 40 -10.45 7.84 -9.58
C MET A 40 -9.18 7.31 -8.96
N LYS A 41 -8.52 8.15 -8.18
CA LYS A 41 -7.32 7.76 -7.46
C LYS A 41 -7.62 7.73 -5.97
N THR A 42 -7.22 6.64 -5.33
CA THR A 42 -7.40 6.42 -3.90
C THR A 42 -6.04 6.34 -3.23
N GLU A 43 -5.80 7.19 -2.26
CA GLU A 43 -4.58 7.16 -1.47
C GLU A 43 -4.65 6.07 -0.42
N ILE A 44 -3.59 5.29 -0.31
CA ILE A 44 -3.46 4.25 0.71
C ILE A 44 -2.49 4.79 1.75
N LEU A 45 -3.00 5.01 2.95
CA LEU A 45 -2.24 5.60 4.04
C LEU A 45 -1.87 4.53 5.06
N ALA A 46 -0.74 4.71 5.72
CA ALA A 46 -0.30 3.80 6.77
C ALA A 46 -1.30 3.82 7.93
N ARG A 47 -1.71 2.65 8.40
CA ARG A 47 -2.62 2.49 9.54
C ARG A 47 -1.87 2.19 10.82
N VAL A 48 -0.58 1.90 10.71
CA VAL A 48 0.31 1.67 11.83
C VAL A 48 1.63 2.38 11.54
N SER A 49 2.41 2.64 12.57
CA SER A 49 3.77 3.17 12.42
C SER A 49 4.77 2.02 12.48
N GLY A 50 5.91 2.20 11.86
CA GLY A 50 6.97 1.20 11.82
C GLY A 50 7.85 1.38 10.61
N THR A 51 8.55 0.32 10.24
CA THR A 51 9.46 0.33 9.10
C THR A 51 8.91 -0.56 7.99
N VAL A 52 8.92 -0.07 6.76
CA VAL A 52 8.47 -0.87 5.61
C VAL A 52 9.39 -2.07 5.43
N ALA A 53 8.82 -3.27 5.57
CA ALA A 53 9.56 -4.53 5.49
C ALA A 53 9.47 -5.15 4.10
N ALA A 54 8.36 -4.97 3.39
CA ALA A 54 8.17 -5.53 2.06
C ALA A 54 7.12 -4.73 1.28
N ILE A 55 7.29 -4.71 -0.04
CA ILE A 55 6.33 -4.11 -0.97
C ILE A 55 6.08 -5.15 -2.06
N PRO A 56 5.11 -6.06 -1.86
CA PRO A 56 4.91 -7.19 -2.77
C PRO A 56 4.21 -6.85 -4.08
N VAL A 57 4.07 -5.57 -4.40
CA VAL A 57 3.43 -5.12 -5.65
C VAL A 57 4.32 -4.11 -6.37
N GLN A 58 3.98 -3.83 -7.63
CA GLN A 58 4.73 -2.89 -8.48
C GLN A 58 3.77 -1.88 -9.09
N VAL A 59 4.31 -0.71 -9.44
CA VAL A 59 3.56 0.30 -10.21
C VAL A 59 3.11 -0.32 -11.53
N GLY A 60 1.84 -0.11 -11.88
CA GLY A 60 1.21 -0.67 -13.07
C GLY A 60 0.58 -2.04 -12.86
N GLN A 61 0.76 -2.67 -11.71
CA GLN A 61 0.19 -3.97 -11.42
C GLN A 61 -1.30 -3.84 -11.07
N ALA A 62 -2.13 -4.73 -11.63
CA ALA A 62 -3.53 -4.83 -11.23
C ALA A 62 -3.63 -5.63 -9.93
N VAL A 63 -4.42 -5.15 -9.00
CA VAL A 63 -4.63 -5.80 -7.70
C VAL A 63 -6.12 -5.91 -7.40
N ASP A 64 -6.48 -6.90 -6.60
CA ASP A 64 -7.83 -7.05 -6.08
C ASP A 64 -7.93 -6.45 -4.67
N ALA A 65 -9.17 -6.19 -4.25
CA ALA A 65 -9.41 -5.77 -2.87
C ALA A 65 -8.85 -6.83 -1.91
N GLY A 66 -8.16 -6.39 -0.88
CA GLY A 66 -7.51 -7.29 0.09
C GLY A 66 -6.07 -7.66 -0.26
N ALA A 67 -5.58 -7.33 -1.46
CA ALA A 67 -4.19 -7.58 -1.81
C ALA A 67 -3.26 -6.79 -0.89
N VAL A 68 -2.20 -7.43 -0.40
CA VAL A 68 -1.22 -6.75 0.43
C VAL A 68 -0.35 -5.85 -0.45
N LEU A 69 -0.31 -4.58 -0.14
CA LEU A 69 0.47 -3.58 -0.90
C LEU A 69 1.80 -3.29 -0.23
N VAL A 70 1.81 -3.15 1.08
CA VAL A 70 3.00 -2.82 1.87
C VAL A 70 2.90 -3.57 3.19
N GLU A 71 4.01 -4.13 3.64
CA GLU A 71 4.09 -4.73 4.97
C GLU A 71 4.99 -3.87 5.84
N ILE A 72 4.47 -3.50 7.01
CA ILE A 72 5.17 -2.66 7.99
C ILE A 72 5.52 -3.51 9.20
N ALA A 73 6.77 -3.50 9.56
CA ALA A 73 7.28 -4.24 10.71
C ALA A 73 7.27 -3.37 11.98
#